data_74ff5d7f8876801ca2b0e37c5ab780c0
#
_entry.id   74ff5d7f8876801ca2b0e37c5ab780c0
#
_cell.length_a   1.000
_cell.length_b   1.000
_cell.length_c   1.000
_cell.angle_alpha   90.00
_cell.angle_beta   90.00
_cell.angle_gamma   90.00
#
_symmetry.space_group_name_H-M   'P 1'
#
loop_
_entity.id
_entity.type
_entity.pdbx_description
1 polymer ?
#
loop_
_entity_poly.entity_id
_entity_poly.type
_entity_poly.pdbx_seq_one_letter_code
_entity_poly.pdbx_strand_id
1 'polypeptide(L)'
;MEPGDFIVHIDFGIGKFGGLVRVPVGDTYQEVIRIYYQRGDIVDVSIHSLYKISKYRRSDTGEPPRLSTLGTGAWDRLKERTKKRIKDIARDLIKLYAKRRHEKGFAFTADSYLQHELEASFLYEDTPDQSRATQDVKADMESARPIDRIV
;
A
#
# COMPACT_ATOMS: atom_id res chain seq x y z
N MET A 1 -5.50 -12.70 -13.84
CA MET A 1 -5.15 -13.91 -13.08
C MET A 1 -5.36 -15.10 -13.98
N GLU A 2 -4.34 -15.92 -14.13
CA GLU A 2 -4.38 -17.14 -14.95
C GLU A 2 -4.28 -18.37 -14.04
N PRO A 3 -4.84 -19.53 -14.44
CA PRO A 3 -4.68 -20.75 -13.69
C PRO A 3 -3.20 -21.05 -13.42
N GLY A 4 -2.87 -21.34 -12.16
CA GLY A 4 -1.48 -21.50 -11.70
C GLY A 4 -0.85 -20.29 -11.04
N ASP A 5 -1.43 -19.08 -11.20
CA ASP A 5 -0.98 -17.89 -10.48
C ASP A 5 -1.09 -18.09 -8.96
N PHE A 6 -0.10 -17.56 -8.23
CA PHE A 6 -0.22 -17.47 -6.77
C PHE A 6 -1.14 -16.32 -6.39
N ILE A 7 -2.04 -16.60 -5.46
CA ILE A 7 -3.01 -15.65 -4.93
C ILE A 7 -3.00 -15.67 -3.41
N VAL A 8 -3.51 -14.62 -2.80
CA VAL A 8 -3.72 -14.51 -1.35
C VAL A 8 -5.20 -14.35 -1.08
N HIS A 9 -5.76 -15.24 -0.30
CA HIS A 9 -7.09 -15.09 0.27
C HIS A 9 -7.00 -14.57 1.70
N ILE A 10 -7.82 -13.59 2.07
CA ILE A 10 -7.75 -12.94 3.39
C ILE A 10 -7.86 -13.96 4.54
N ASP A 11 -8.74 -14.95 4.41
CA ASP A 11 -9.03 -15.90 5.47
C ASP A 11 -8.16 -17.16 5.38
N PHE A 12 -7.73 -17.57 4.19
CA PHE A 12 -7.09 -18.87 3.95
C PHE A 12 -5.60 -18.78 3.59
N GLY A 13 -5.10 -17.58 3.28
CA GLY A 13 -3.69 -17.36 2.97
C GLY A 13 -3.34 -17.62 1.52
N ILE A 14 -2.10 -18.07 1.28
CA ILE A 14 -1.52 -18.24 -0.04
C ILE A 14 -1.96 -19.55 -0.67
N GLY A 15 -2.56 -19.47 -1.85
CA GLY A 15 -2.97 -20.59 -2.66
C GLY A 15 -2.61 -20.40 -4.14
N LYS A 16 -2.91 -21.40 -4.96
CA LYS A 16 -2.84 -21.32 -6.43
C LYS A 16 -4.23 -21.15 -7.01
N PHE A 17 -4.39 -20.21 -7.90
CA PHE A 17 -5.61 -20.00 -8.64
C PHE A 17 -5.86 -21.15 -9.62
N GLY A 18 -7.00 -21.83 -9.48
CA GLY A 18 -7.40 -22.97 -10.32
C GLY A 18 -8.36 -22.59 -11.45
N GLY A 19 -8.78 -21.33 -11.52
CA GLY A 19 -9.74 -20.86 -12.51
C GLY A 19 -11.17 -20.73 -11.96
N LEU A 20 -12.08 -20.40 -12.88
CA LEU A 20 -13.52 -20.41 -12.62
C LEU A 20 -14.07 -21.80 -12.93
N VAL A 21 -14.82 -22.33 -12.00
CA VAL A 21 -15.49 -23.63 -12.16
C VAL A 21 -16.96 -23.51 -11.79
N ARG A 22 -17.80 -24.36 -12.40
CA ARG A 22 -19.22 -24.47 -12.06
C ARG A 22 -19.39 -25.63 -11.08
N VAL A 23 -19.96 -25.33 -9.94
CA VAL A 23 -20.30 -26.35 -8.92
C VAL A 23 -21.80 -26.43 -8.76
N PRO A 24 -22.37 -27.65 -8.59
CA PRO A 24 -23.79 -27.82 -8.33
C PRO A 24 -24.10 -27.32 -6.91
N VAL A 25 -25.16 -26.52 -6.79
CA VAL A 25 -25.71 -26.06 -5.52
C VAL A 25 -27.23 -26.25 -5.55
N GLY A 26 -27.71 -27.32 -4.92
CA GLY A 26 -29.11 -27.74 -5.06
C GLY A 26 -29.43 -28.09 -6.52
N ASP A 27 -30.52 -27.53 -7.04
CA ASP A 27 -30.98 -27.74 -8.42
C ASP A 27 -30.36 -26.78 -9.46
N THR A 28 -29.38 -25.94 -9.03
CA THR A 28 -28.74 -24.95 -9.89
C THR A 28 -27.21 -25.10 -9.87
N TYR A 29 -26.56 -24.40 -10.82
CA TYR A 29 -25.09 -24.31 -10.85
C TYR A 29 -24.63 -22.92 -10.43
N GLN A 30 -23.59 -22.88 -9.63
CA GLN A 30 -22.95 -21.62 -9.24
C GLN A 30 -21.52 -21.57 -9.77
N GLU A 31 -21.09 -20.42 -10.27
CA GLU A 31 -19.72 -20.18 -10.64
C GLU A 31 -18.92 -19.79 -9.39
N VAL A 32 -17.80 -20.47 -9.19
CA VAL A 32 -16.89 -20.26 -8.07
C VAL A 32 -15.45 -20.15 -8.57
N ILE A 33 -14.65 -19.47 -7.78
CA ILE A 33 -13.20 -19.41 -7.95
C ILE A 33 -12.58 -20.57 -7.19
N ARG A 34 -11.93 -21.47 -7.91
CA ARG A 34 -11.23 -22.62 -7.30
C ARG A 34 -9.81 -22.22 -6.91
N ILE A 35 -9.42 -22.55 -5.68
CA ILE A 35 -8.10 -22.28 -5.15
C ILE A 35 -7.53 -23.56 -4.56
N TYR A 36 -6.31 -23.89 -4.97
CA TYR A 36 -5.57 -25.04 -4.46
C TYR A 36 -4.60 -24.64 -3.36
N TYR A 37 -4.61 -25.37 -2.27
CA TYR A 37 -3.75 -25.16 -1.11
C TYR A 37 -2.75 -26.30 -0.92
N GLN A 38 -1.95 -26.21 0.13
CA GLN A 38 -1.02 -27.29 0.49
C GLN A 38 -1.80 -28.59 0.77
N ARG A 39 -1.16 -29.74 0.51
CA ARG A 39 -1.74 -31.08 0.68
C ARG A 39 -2.91 -31.42 -0.25
N GLY A 40 -3.12 -30.63 -1.30
CA GLY A 40 -4.21 -30.87 -2.23
C GLY A 40 -5.59 -30.37 -1.76
N ASP A 41 -5.62 -29.61 -0.66
CA ASP A 41 -6.85 -28.98 -0.18
C ASP A 41 -7.38 -27.98 -1.21
N ILE A 42 -8.69 -27.90 -1.35
CA ILE A 42 -9.39 -27.03 -2.31
C ILE A 42 -10.37 -26.15 -1.54
N VAL A 43 -10.39 -24.88 -1.91
CA VAL A 43 -11.41 -23.93 -1.47
C VAL A 43 -12.08 -23.33 -2.69
N ASP A 44 -13.39 -23.47 -2.77
CA ASP A 44 -14.22 -22.86 -3.78
C ASP A 44 -14.85 -21.57 -3.21
N VAL A 45 -14.48 -20.44 -3.77
CA VAL A 45 -14.91 -19.11 -3.31
C VAL A 45 -15.93 -18.55 -4.28
N SER A 46 -17.08 -18.11 -3.76
CA SER A 46 -18.11 -17.44 -4.58
C SER A 46 -17.52 -16.22 -5.29
N ILE A 47 -17.94 -15.98 -6.53
CA ILE A 47 -17.57 -14.80 -7.30
C ILE A 47 -17.92 -13.49 -6.57
N HIS A 48 -18.97 -13.49 -5.74
CA HIS A 48 -19.36 -12.34 -4.91
C HIS A 48 -18.34 -12.02 -3.81
N SER A 49 -17.44 -12.97 -3.49
CA SER A 49 -16.37 -12.81 -2.50
C SER A 49 -14.98 -12.55 -3.13
N LEU A 50 -14.96 -12.16 -4.41
CA LEU A 50 -13.71 -11.87 -5.14
C LEU A 50 -12.84 -10.79 -4.44
N TYR A 51 -13.46 -9.86 -3.73
CA TYR A 51 -12.75 -8.84 -2.96
C TYR A 51 -11.83 -9.39 -1.86
N LYS A 52 -12.02 -10.66 -1.47
CA LYS A 52 -11.16 -11.35 -0.50
C LYS A 52 -9.89 -11.93 -1.12
N ILE A 53 -9.77 -11.89 -2.45
CA ILE A 53 -8.67 -12.50 -3.19
C ILE A 53 -7.83 -11.40 -3.85
N SER A 54 -6.51 -11.50 -3.71
CA SER A 54 -5.57 -10.63 -4.39
C SER A 54 -4.44 -11.45 -5.04
N LYS A 55 -3.87 -10.91 -6.11
CA LYS A 55 -2.70 -11.54 -6.74
C LYS A 55 -1.51 -11.45 -5.79
N TYR A 56 -0.82 -12.57 -5.58
CA TYR A 56 0.42 -12.56 -4.81
C TYR A 56 1.49 -11.78 -5.56
N ARG A 57 2.06 -10.77 -4.92
CA ARG A 57 3.21 -10.03 -5.46
C ARG A 57 4.48 -10.78 -5.07
N ARG A 58 5.26 -11.19 -6.06
CA ARG A 58 6.56 -11.83 -5.82
C ARG A 58 7.43 -10.94 -4.95
N SER A 59 8.15 -11.56 -4.00
CA SER A 59 9.26 -10.88 -3.35
C SER A 59 10.44 -10.78 -4.33
N ASP A 60 11.32 -9.84 -4.10
CA ASP A 60 12.52 -9.61 -4.94
C ASP A 60 13.49 -10.81 -4.98
N THR A 61 13.32 -11.78 -4.07
CA THR A 61 14.12 -13.01 -4.00
C THR A 61 13.80 -14.04 -5.09
N GLY A 62 12.70 -13.85 -5.83
CA GLY A 62 12.33 -14.72 -6.96
C GLY A 62 11.83 -16.12 -6.59
N GLU A 63 11.91 -16.53 -5.33
CA GLU A 63 11.43 -17.83 -4.87
C GLU A 63 9.89 -17.90 -4.86
N PRO A 64 9.30 -19.04 -5.29
CA PRO A 64 7.86 -19.21 -5.19
C PRO A 64 7.41 -19.28 -3.73
N PRO A 65 6.28 -18.66 -3.37
CA PRO A 65 5.77 -18.71 -2.01
C PRO A 65 5.33 -20.14 -1.66
N ARG A 66 5.44 -20.49 -0.37
CA ARG A 66 4.86 -21.73 0.13
C ARG A 66 3.35 -21.58 0.24
N LEU A 67 2.63 -22.60 -0.22
CA LEU A 67 1.17 -22.64 -0.07
C LEU A 67 0.79 -22.76 1.41
N SER A 68 -0.28 -22.09 1.79
CA SER A 68 -0.83 -22.20 3.14
C SER A 68 -1.43 -23.59 3.37
N THR A 69 -1.33 -24.07 4.61
CA THR A 69 -2.00 -25.29 5.05
C THR A 69 -3.27 -24.91 5.80
N LEU A 70 -4.41 -25.39 5.36
CA LEU A 70 -5.70 -25.10 5.97
C LEU A 70 -5.83 -25.71 7.36
N GLY A 71 -6.63 -25.10 8.22
CA GLY A 71 -6.97 -25.63 9.54
C GLY A 71 -5.88 -25.57 10.61
N THR A 72 -4.67 -25.08 10.30
CA THR A 72 -3.54 -25.05 11.26
C THR A 72 -3.47 -23.77 12.11
N GLY A 73 -4.26 -22.75 11.78
CA GLY A 73 -4.18 -21.42 12.38
C GLY A 73 -2.87 -20.68 12.09
N ALA A 74 -1.99 -21.22 11.24
CA ALA A 74 -0.69 -20.64 10.93
C ALA A 74 -0.85 -19.28 10.22
N TRP A 75 -1.83 -19.16 9.33
CA TRP A 75 -2.14 -17.93 8.63
C TRP A 75 -2.60 -16.81 9.57
N ASP A 76 -3.48 -17.13 10.51
CA ASP A 76 -3.96 -16.15 11.49
C ASP A 76 -2.84 -15.68 12.42
N ARG A 77 -1.99 -16.59 12.87
CA ARG A 77 -0.79 -16.24 13.64
C ARG A 77 0.17 -15.34 12.85
N LEU A 78 0.34 -15.57 11.55
CA LEU A 78 1.16 -14.73 10.67
C LEU A 78 0.55 -13.34 10.55
N LYS A 79 -0.76 -13.23 10.30
CA LYS A 79 -1.47 -11.94 10.24
C LYS A 79 -1.31 -11.15 11.54
N GLU A 80 -1.50 -11.78 12.70
CA GLU A 80 -1.37 -11.10 13.99
C GLU A 80 0.07 -10.63 14.28
N ARG A 81 1.08 -11.42 13.95
CA ARG A 81 2.48 -10.98 14.06
C ARG A 81 2.78 -9.78 13.16
N THR A 82 2.31 -9.82 11.92
CA THR A 82 2.51 -8.72 10.96
C THR A 82 1.80 -7.46 11.43
N LYS A 83 0.56 -7.58 11.91
CA LYS A 83 -0.21 -6.46 12.48
C LYS A 83 0.49 -5.83 13.68
N LYS A 84 1.05 -6.66 14.58
CA LYS A 84 1.84 -6.18 15.71
C LYS A 84 3.07 -5.40 15.26
N ARG A 85 3.84 -5.95 14.29
CA ARG A 85 5.01 -5.27 13.71
C ARG A 85 4.66 -3.91 13.10
N ILE A 86 3.57 -3.86 12.32
CA ILE A 86 3.10 -2.60 11.72
C ILE A 86 2.75 -1.58 12.81
N LYS A 87 2.08 -1.98 13.88
CA LYS A 87 1.78 -1.10 15.02
C LYS A 87 3.04 -0.57 15.71
N ASP A 88 4.07 -1.40 15.86
CA ASP A 88 5.33 -1.00 16.46
C ASP A 88 6.06 0.02 15.56
N ILE A 89 6.15 -0.23 14.26
CA ILE A 89 6.71 0.72 13.28
C ILE A 89 5.93 2.04 13.30
N ALA A 90 4.59 1.99 13.29
CA ALA A 90 3.76 3.19 13.35
C ALA A 90 4.00 4.00 14.63
N ARG A 91 4.17 3.33 15.77
CA ARG A 91 4.50 4.00 17.03
C ARG A 91 5.84 4.71 17.00
N ASP A 92 6.85 4.08 16.40
CA ASP A 92 8.19 4.66 16.27
C ASP A 92 8.18 5.85 15.30
N LEU A 93 7.43 5.75 14.19
CA LEU A 93 7.21 6.87 13.28
C LEU A 93 6.51 8.04 13.97
N ILE A 94 5.46 7.79 14.75
CA ILE A 94 4.75 8.83 15.49
C ILE A 94 5.70 9.55 16.46
N LYS A 95 6.55 8.81 17.17
CA LYS A 95 7.56 9.40 18.07
C LYS A 95 8.56 10.26 17.31
N LEU A 96 9.03 9.77 16.15
CA LEU A 96 9.97 10.51 15.29
C LEU A 96 9.34 11.82 14.80
N TYR A 97 8.10 11.75 14.30
CA TYR A 97 7.35 12.94 13.87
C TYR A 97 7.10 13.92 15.02
N ALA A 98 6.72 13.44 16.20
CA ALA A 98 6.54 14.27 17.38
C ALA A 98 7.84 15.01 17.74
N LYS A 99 8.97 14.29 17.75
CA LYS A 99 10.29 14.89 17.99
C LYS A 99 10.60 15.97 16.95
N ARG A 100 10.44 15.65 15.66
CA ARG A 100 10.68 16.58 14.55
C ARG A 100 9.86 17.86 14.66
N ARG A 101 8.58 17.77 15.07
CA ARG A 101 7.72 18.94 15.25
C ARG A 101 8.18 19.90 16.35
N HIS A 102 8.96 19.42 17.32
CA HIS A 102 9.52 20.22 18.41
C HIS A 102 10.94 20.74 18.11
N GLU A 103 11.59 20.24 17.08
CA GLU A 103 12.88 20.75 16.65
C GLU A 103 12.70 22.08 15.94
N LYS A 104 13.67 22.97 16.13
CA LYS A 104 13.72 24.23 15.40
C LYS A 104 14.37 23.99 14.04
N GLY A 105 13.67 24.40 12.97
CA GLY A 105 14.21 24.48 11.63
C GLY A 105 14.95 25.82 11.41
N PHE A 106 15.59 25.93 10.27
CA PHE A 106 16.15 27.19 9.80
C PHE A 106 15.06 27.92 9.01
N ALA A 107 14.75 29.15 9.42
CA ALA A 107 13.84 30.02 8.68
C ALA A 107 14.66 30.85 7.68
N PHE A 108 14.35 30.71 6.41
CA PHE A 108 14.91 31.57 5.36
C PHE A 108 14.24 32.94 5.40
N THR A 109 14.94 33.95 4.88
CA THR A 109 14.36 35.27 4.70
C THR A 109 13.30 35.27 3.60
N ALA A 110 12.29 36.12 3.72
CA ALA A 110 11.32 36.30 2.65
C ALA A 110 12.03 36.76 1.35
N ASP A 111 11.39 36.50 0.23
CA ASP A 111 11.91 36.87 -1.09
C ASP A 111 12.27 38.33 -1.18
N SER A 112 13.47 38.57 -1.69
CA SER A 112 13.92 39.95 -1.97
C SER A 112 13.42 40.42 -3.34
N TYR A 113 13.60 41.70 -3.60
CA TYR A 113 13.36 42.29 -4.92
C TYR A 113 14.05 41.53 -6.06
N LEU A 114 15.28 41.03 -5.83
CA LEU A 114 16.03 40.27 -6.84
C LEU A 114 15.37 38.93 -7.17
N GLN A 115 14.74 38.26 -6.20
CA GLN A 115 14.00 37.05 -6.45
C GLN A 115 12.76 37.31 -7.31
N HIS A 116 12.02 38.34 -7.01
CA HIS A 116 10.85 38.72 -7.82
C HIS A 116 11.24 39.11 -9.26
N GLU A 117 12.37 39.78 -9.44
CA GLU A 117 12.88 40.12 -10.76
C GLU A 117 13.32 38.92 -11.55
N LEU A 118 13.96 37.92 -10.89
CA LEU A 118 14.32 36.67 -11.49
C LEU A 118 13.07 35.90 -11.95
N GLU A 119 12.07 35.78 -11.09
CA GLU A 119 10.81 35.11 -11.41
C GLU A 119 10.07 35.77 -12.56
N ALA A 120 10.03 37.12 -12.58
CA ALA A 120 9.42 37.89 -13.67
C ALA A 120 10.17 37.75 -15.01
N SER A 121 11.47 37.43 -14.98
CA SER A 121 12.28 37.22 -16.19
C SER A 121 12.16 35.82 -16.77
N PHE A 122 11.48 34.90 -16.09
CA PHE A 122 11.32 33.53 -16.55
C PHE A 122 10.37 33.46 -17.74
N LEU A 123 10.76 32.72 -18.79
CA LEU A 123 10.05 32.68 -20.06
C LEU A 123 8.72 31.92 -20.05
N TYR A 124 8.47 31.15 -19.00
CA TYR A 124 7.28 30.30 -18.89
C TYR A 124 6.41 30.77 -17.72
N GLU A 125 5.10 30.72 -17.93
CA GLU A 125 4.12 30.97 -16.88
C GLU A 125 3.78 29.68 -16.14
N ASP A 126 3.72 29.77 -14.82
CA ASP A 126 3.30 28.65 -13.99
C ASP A 126 1.81 28.36 -14.18
N THR A 127 1.45 27.08 -14.17
CA THR A 127 0.06 26.68 -14.01
C THR A 127 -0.44 27.09 -12.61
N PRO A 128 -1.78 27.22 -12.40
CA PRO A 128 -2.32 27.55 -11.07
C PRO A 128 -1.85 26.60 -9.95
N ASP A 129 -1.68 25.31 -10.27
CA ASP A 129 -1.20 24.34 -9.29
C ASP A 129 0.30 24.47 -9.00
N GLN A 130 1.13 24.77 -10.01
CA GLN A 130 2.55 25.06 -9.83
C GLN A 130 2.74 26.33 -8.99
N SER A 131 2.00 27.39 -9.27
CA SER A 131 2.05 28.63 -8.49
C SER A 131 1.66 28.39 -7.03
N ARG A 132 0.62 27.60 -6.77
CA ARG A 132 0.21 27.21 -5.41
C ARG A 132 1.29 26.41 -4.70
N ALA A 133 1.86 25.41 -5.38
CA ALA A 133 2.94 24.59 -4.83
C ALA A 133 4.16 25.43 -4.46
N THR A 134 4.56 26.37 -5.33
CA THR A 134 5.66 27.31 -5.09
C THR A 134 5.40 28.18 -3.85
N GLN A 135 4.20 28.75 -3.73
CA GLN A 135 3.82 29.56 -2.57
C GLN A 135 3.85 28.75 -1.27
N ASP A 136 3.33 27.52 -1.30
CA ASP A 136 3.33 26.63 -0.15
C ASP A 136 4.75 26.27 0.30
N VAL A 137 5.65 25.96 -0.66
CA VAL A 137 7.05 25.66 -0.37
C VAL A 137 7.78 26.87 0.21
N LYS A 138 7.56 28.07 -0.36
CA LYS A 138 8.15 29.31 0.18
C LYS A 138 7.69 29.59 1.62
N ALA A 139 6.39 29.46 1.88
CA ALA A 139 5.84 29.62 3.23
C ALA A 139 6.45 28.63 4.24
N ASP A 140 6.66 27.37 3.83
CA ASP A 140 7.32 26.37 4.67
C ASP A 140 8.81 26.73 4.90
N MET A 141 9.52 27.22 3.89
CA MET A 141 10.93 27.63 4.00
C MET A 141 11.11 28.83 4.92
N GLU A 142 10.18 29.76 4.94
CA GLU A 142 10.20 30.95 5.81
C GLU A 142 9.81 30.63 7.25
N SER A 143 9.23 29.44 7.50
CA SER A 143 8.86 29.02 8.83
C SER A 143 10.08 28.47 9.62
N ALA A 144 10.07 28.70 10.95
CA ALA A 144 11.09 28.13 11.84
C ALA A 144 10.85 26.65 12.18
N ARG A 145 10.13 25.92 11.35
CA ARG A 145 9.82 24.48 11.53
C ARG A 145 10.52 23.66 10.45
N PRO A 146 10.94 22.42 10.77
CA PRO A 146 11.44 21.52 9.73
C PRO A 146 10.37 21.25 8.68
N ILE A 147 10.74 21.36 7.42
CA ILE A 147 9.85 21.15 6.28
C ILE A 147 9.60 19.63 6.10
N ASP A 148 8.35 19.28 5.81
CA ASP A 148 7.93 17.93 5.49
C ASP A 148 6.68 17.98 4.60
N ARG A 149 6.89 18.31 3.32
CA ARG A 149 5.82 18.49 2.33
C ARG A 149 6.04 17.60 1.13
N ILE A 150 4.96 16.98 0.66
CA ILE A 150 4.88 16.32 -0.63
C ILE A 150 4.15 17.28 -1.57
N VAL A 151 4.77 17.59 -2.70
CA VAL A 151 4.27 18.50 -3.75
C VAL A 151 3.77 17.68 -4.93
#